data_e1ee91fa916c472cbc5df9a2ff83d496
#
_entry.id   e1ee91fa916c472cbc5df9a2ff83d496
#
_cell.length_a   1.000
_cell.length_b   1.000
_cell.length_c   1.000
_cell.angle_alpha   90.00
_cell.angle_beta   90.00
_cell.angle_gamma   90.00
#
_symmetry.space_group_name_H-M   'P 1'
#
loop_
_entity.id
_entity.type
_entity.pdbx_description
1 polymer ?
#
loop_
_entity_poly.entity_id
_entity_poly.type
_entity_poly.pdbx_seq_one_letter_code
_entity_poly.pdbx_strand_id
1 'polypeptide(L)'
;MKRVFLAVLMMLGAVTARAESVTVFAAASLKGALDEVVAGWSGEARVSYAGSSALARQIAAGAPADVFISANPEWVDWLEAEGVALERADLLSNALVLVAGADDLRVGLEALEGDDRVAMALVEAVPAGIYGKTALERLTLWDSVAPRVVQADNVRAALALVALGEAPLGIVYATDALAEPGVRVVAEFPAESHPPIIYPVAALSEAGGPLMAYLQSPEAAEIFARHGFGLPE
;
A
#
# COMPACT_ATOMS: atom_id res chain seq x y z
N MET A 1 26.62 73.92 10.78
CA MET A 1 25.45 73.15 10.29
C MET A 1 25.93 71.77 9.88
N LYS A 2 25.75 70.75 10.74
CA LYS A 2 26.18 69.36 10.48
C LYS A 2 24.93 68.58 10.04
N ARG A 3 24.94 68.07 8.78
CA ARG A 3 23.90 67.20 8.24
C ARG A 3 24.19 65.76 8.66
N VAL A 4 23.36 65.17 9.50
CA VAL A 4 23.38 63.77 9.88
C VAL A 4 22.58 63.02 8.81
N PHE A 5 23.24 62.14 8.02
CA PHE A 5 22.57 61.18 7.12
C PHE A 5 22.21 59.93 7.94
N LEU A 6 20.93 59.70 8.13
CA LEU A 6 20.41 58.50 8.75
C LEU A 6 20.22 57.46 7.64
N ALA A 7 21.11 56.48 7.56
CA ALA A 7 20.97 55.34 6.66
C ALA A 7 20.03 54.29 7.32
N VAL A 8 18.80 54.16 6.81
CA VAL A 8 17.88 53.10 7.20
C VAL A 8 18.27 51.85 6.42
N LEU A 9 18.90 50.89 7.11
CA LEU A 9 19.23 49.57 6.58
C LEU A 9 17.95 48.69 6.64
N MET A 10 17.23 48.55 5.51
CA MET A 10 16.19 47.56 5.37
C MET A 10 16.79 46.13 5.34
N MET A 11 16.72 45.43 6.45
CA MET A 11 16.92 43.97 6.46
C MET A 11 15.70 43.31 5.80
N LEU A 12 15.80 42.93 4.52
CA LEU A 12 14.89 41.96 3.93
C LEU A 12 15.20 40.63 4.61
N GLY A 13 14.37 40.25 5.60
CA GLY A 13 14.34 38.89 6.10
C GLY A 13 13.83 37.98 4.98
N ALA A 14 14.73 37.19 4.40
CA ALA A 14 14.34 36.08 3.55
C ALA A 14 13.55 35.11 4.42
N VAL A 15 12.21 35.16 4.34
CA VAL A 15 11.32 34.10 4.84
C VAL A 15 11.60 32.93 3.90
N THR A 16 12.46 32.00 4.31
CA THR A 16 12.54 30.70 3.68
C THR A 16 11.20 30.04 3.89
N ALA A 17 10.33 30.08 2.87
CA ALA A 17 9.16 29.23 2.82
C ALA A 17 9.67 27.78 2.90
N ARG A 18 9.56 27.19 4.08
CA ARG A 18 9.78 25.75 4.23
C ARG A 18 8.63 25.11 3.47
N ALA A 19 8.93 24.37 2.40
CA ALA A 19 7.94 23.59 1.72
C ALA A 19 7.27 22.70 2.78
N GLU A 20 5.96 22.82 2.96
CA GLU A 20 5.22 21.93 3.85
C GLU A 20 5.39 20.50 3.32
N SER A 21 5.78 19.58 4.20
CA SER A 21 5.93 18.18 3.82
C SER A 21 4.56 17.57 3.56
N VAL A 22 4.42 16.93 2.40
CA VAL A 22 3.20 16.21 2.02
C VAL A 22 3.04 14.97 2.89
N THR A 23 1.90 14.81 3.54
CA THR A 23 1.58 13.64 4.35
C THR A 23 0.88 12.59 3.48
N VAL A 24 1.50 11.42 3.37
CA VAL A 24 1.02 10.31 2.54
C VAL A 24 0.56 9.16 3.42
N PHE A 25 -0.66 8.69 3.20
CA PHE A 25 -1.16 7.44 3.76
C PHE A 25 -1.20 6.39 2.66
N ALA A 26 -0.44 5.31 2.80
CA ALA A 26 -0.27 4.30 1.76
C ALA A 26 -0.45 2.87 2.24
N ALA A 27 -1.03 2.03 1.40
CA ALA A 27 -1.14 0.60 1.65
C ALA A 27 0.22 -0.01 1.98
N ALA A 28 0.28 -0.89 2.99
CA ALA A 28 1.51 -1.46 3.51
C ALA A 28 2.37 -2.17 2.46
N SER A 29 1.76 -2.76 1.43
CA SER A 29 2.44 -3.42 0.31
C SER A 29 3.31 -2.49 -0.53
N LEU A 30 3.04 -1.18 -0.51
CA LEU A 30 3.79 -0.18 -1.26
C LEU A 30 5.13 0.20 -0.63
N LYS A 31 5.40 -0.18 0.64
CA LYS A 31 6.45 0.42 1.45
C LYS A 31 7.81 0.52 0.73
N GLY A 32 8.36 -0.55 0.22
CA GLY A 32 9.69 -0.52 -0.40
C GLY A 32 9.72 0.32 -1.68
N ALA A 33 8.73 0.14 -2.55
CA ALA A 33 8.64 0.85 -3.82
C ALA A 33 8.37 2.35 -3.63
N LEU A 34 7.41 2.68 -2.78
CA LEU A 34 7.03 4.08 -2.55
C LEU A 34 8.12 4.87 -1.80
N ASP A 35 8.86 4.24 -0.87
CA ASP A 35 10.02 4.87 -0.23
C ASP A 35 11.08 5.27 -1.27
N GLU A 36 11.36 4.42 -2.28
CA GLU A 36 12.29 4.72 -3.37
C GLU A 36 11.75 5.83 -4.30
N VAL A 37 10.47 5.75 -4.68
CA VAL A 37 9.83 6.78 -5.51
C VAL A 37 9.88 8.14 -4.83
N VAL A 38 9.47 8.22 -3.56
CA VAL A 38 9.45 9.49 -2.81
C VAL A 38 10.85 10.05 -2.61
N ALA A 39 11.88 9.22 -2.47
CA ALA A 39 13.27 9.67 -2.38
C ALA A 39 13.76 10.37 -3.66
N GLY A 40 13.17 10.05 -4.83
CA GLY A 40 13.44 10.74 -6.11
C GLY A 40 12.63 12.02 -6.31
N TRP A 41 11.58 12.25 -5.51
CA TRP A 41 10.75 13.43 -5.64
C TRP A 41 11.43 14.68 -5.08
N SER A 42 11.28 15.80 -5.78
CA SER A 42 11.94 17.07 -5.40
C SER A 42 11.33 17.76 -4.17
N GLY A 43 10.13 17.32 -3.73
CA GLY A 43 9.46 17.81 -2.53
C GLY A 43 9.85 17.00 -1.28
N GLU A 44 9.24 17.32 -0.14
CA GLU A 44 9.36 16.55 1.10
C GLU A 44 8.05 15.82 1.36
N ALA A 45 8.09 14.49 1.57
CA ALA A 45 6.92 13.70 1.93
C ALA A 45 7.17 12.84 3.17
N ARG A 46 6.12 12.62 3.94
CA ARG A 46 6.10 11.70 5.09
C ARG A 46 5.06 10.64 4.84
N VAL A 47 5.51 9.39 4.77
CA VAL A 47 4.65 8.27 4.43
C VAL A 47 4.32 7.44 5.66
N SER A 48 3.03 7.18 5.86
CA SER A 48 2.51 6.26 6.87
C SER A 48 1.93 5.03 6.18
N TYR A 49 2.35 3.84 6.60
CA TYR A 49 1.96 2.57 6.00
C TYR A 49 1.07 1.75 6.93
N ALA A 50 -0.10 1.32 6.45
CA ALA A 50 -0.99 0.40 7.15
C ALA A 50 -1.94 -0.31 6.17
N GLY A 51 -2.89 -1.10 6.67
CA GLY A 51 -4.01 -1.58 5.85
C GLY A 51 -4.86 -0.42 5.33
N SER A 52 -5.23 -0.46 4.04
CA SER A 52 -6.00 0.62 3.40
C SER A 52 -7.26 0.98 4.16
N SER A 53 -7.96 0.00 4.71
CA SER A 53 -9.16 0.20 5.53
C SER A 53 -8.92 1.03 6.81
N ALA A 54 -7.78 0.80 7.47
CA ALA A 54 -7.42 1.54 8.69
C ALA A 54 -7.07 2.99 8.34
N LEU A 55 -6.31 3.20 7.27
CA LEU A 55 -5.94 4.52 6.79
C LEU A 55 -7.16 5.32 6.32
N ALA A 56 -8.05 4.73 5.54
CA ALA A 56 -9.28 5.38 5.09
C ALA A 56 -10.14 5.84 6.28
N ARG A 57 -10.32 4.99 7.31
CA ARG A 57 -11.06 5.38 8.51
C ARG A 57 -10.38 6.49 9.31
N GLN A 58 -9.03 6.51 9.36
CA GLN A 58 -8.29 7.60 10.00
C GLN A 58 -8.50 8.92 9.25
N ILE A 59 -8.46 8.90 7.91
CA ILE A 59 -8.72 10.07 7.07
C ILE A 59 -10.14 10.59 7.31
N ALA A 60 -11.15 9.73 7.27
CA ALA A 60 -12.53 10.12 7.56
C ALA A 60 -12.73 10.66 8.98
N ALA A 61 -11.91 10.22 9.94
CA ALA A 61 -11.88 10.74 11.31
C ALA A 61 -11.08 12.06 11.45
N GLY A 62 -10.58 12.63 10.34
CA GLY A 62 -9.89 13.92 10.31
C GLY A 62 -8.37 13.84 10.45
N ALA A 63 -7.76 12.68 10.24
CA ALA A 63 -6.29 12.58 10.18
C ALA A 63 -5.76 13.41 8.98
N PRO A 64 -4.70 14.23 9.17
CA PRO A 64 -4.20 15.13 8.14
C PRO A 64 -3.38 14.34 7.10
N ALA A 65 -4.03 13.85 6.08
CA ALA A 65 -3.39 13.22 4.92
C ALA A 65 -3.62 14.09 3.67
N ASP A 66 -2.57 14.29 2.88
CA ASP A 66 -2.63 15.01 1.61
C ASP A 66 -2.80 14.07 0.43
N VAL A 67 -2.26 12.86 0.54
CA VAL A 67 -2.36 11.80 -0.47
C VAL A 67 -2.73 10.49 0.20
N PHE A 68 -3.66 9.75 -0.40
CA PHE A 68 -4.00 8.39 -0.01
C PHE A 68 -3.76 7.43 -1.18
N ILE A 69 -3.09 6.30 -0.92
CA ILE A 69 -2.87 5.24 -1.91
C ILE A 69 -3.41 3.94 -1.33
N SER A 70 -4.53 3.48 -1.87
CA SER A 70 -5.18 2.25 -1.46
C SER A 70 -4.70 1.06 -2.29
N ALA A 71 -4.84 -0.15 -1.75
CA ALA A 71 -4.61 -1.40 -2.49
C ALA A 71 -5.91 -1.99 -3.09
N ASN A 72 -6.99 -1.20 -3.09
CA ASN A 72 -8.22 -1.48 -3.82
C ASN A 72 -9.02 -0.19 -4.05
N PRO A 73 -9.87 -0.12 -5.08
CA PRO A 73 -10.70 1.06 -5.37
C PRO A 73 -11.73 1.37 -4.29
N GLU A 74 -12.31 0.36 -3.64
CA GLU A 74 -13.47 0.52 -2.76
C GLU A 74 -13.20 1.45 -1.57
N TRP A 75 -11.97 1.52 -1.07
CA TRP A 75 -11.64 2.43 0.03
C TRP A 75 -11.48 3.89 -0.42
N VAL A 76 -11.11 4.13 -1.68
CA VAL A 76 -11.14 5.49 -2.26
C VAL A 76 -12.58 5.87 -2.60
N ASP A 77 -13.38 4.97 -3.19
CA ASP A 77 -14.80 5.19 -3.46
C ASP A 77 -15.56 5.56 -2.17
N TRP A 78 -15.23 4.86 -1.08
CA TRP A 78 -15.82 5.17 0.23
C TRP A 78 -15.43 6.57 0.73
N LEU A 79 -14.16 6.99 0.60
CA LEU A 79 -13.73 8.34 0.95
C LEU A 79 -14.35 9.41 0.06
N GLU A 80 -14.52 9.15 -1.24
CA GLU A 80 -15.22 10.04 -2.16
C GLU A 80 -16.69 10.24 -1.75
N ALA A 81 -17.36 9.17 -1.33
CA ALA A 81 -18.72 9.23 -0.80
C ALA A 81 -18.83 10.06 0.50
N GLU A 82 -17.76 10.07 1.33
CA GLU A 82 -17.62 10.95 2.49
C GLU A 82 -17.21 12.38 2.11
N GLY A 83 -16.98 12.67 0.82
CA GLY A 83 -16.62 14.00 0.31
C GLY A 83 -15.18 14.43 0.63
N VAL A 84 -14.27 13.49 0.87
CA VAL A 84 -12.89 13.78 1.29
C VAL A 84 -11.92 13.86 0.12
N ALA A 85 -11.99 12.95 -0.86
CA ALA A 85 -11.08 12.92 -2.00
C ALA A 85 -11.41 14.02 -3.03
N LEU A 86 -10.36 14.70 -3.53
CA LEU A 86 -10.50 15.78 -4.54
C LEU A 86 -10.23 15.29 -5.96
N GLU A 87 -9.21 14.44 -6.13
CA GLU A 87 -8.77 13.88 -7.42
C GLU A 87 -8.27 12.46 -7.22
N ARG A 88 -8.55 11.58 -8.19
CA ARG A 88 -8.05 10.20 -8.16
C ARG A 88 -7.57 9.72 -9.53
N ALA A 89 -6.68 8.74 -9.51
CA ALA A 89 -6.27 7.98 -10.69
C ALA A 89 -5.92 6.54 -10.28
N ASP A 90 -6.07 5.60 -11.19
CA ASP A 90 -5.54 4.25 -11.02
C ASP A 90 -4.03 4.30 -11.29
N LEU A 91 -3.24 3.88 -10.31
CA LEU A 91 -1.79 4.04 -10.33
C LEU A 91 -1.06 2.77 -10.72
N LEU A 92 -1.39 1.65 -10.07
CA LEU A 92 -0.67 0.38 -10.19
C LEU A 92 -1.63 -0.81 -10.20
N SER A 93 -1.12 -1.95 -10.67
CA SER A 93 -1.76 -3.26 -10.53
C SER A 93 -0.84 -4.26 -9.83
N ASN A 94 -1.42 -5.39 -9.38
CA ASN A 94 -0.70 -6.44 -8.67
C ASN A 94 -1.32 -7.82 -8.94
N ALA A 95 -0.69 -8.87 -8.44
CA ALA A 95 -1.21 -10.23 -8.47
C ALA A 95 -1.29 -10.82 -7.06
N LEU A 96 -2.18 -11.78 -6.86
CA LEU A 96 -2.34 -12.49 -5.60
C LEU A 96 -1.58 -13.82 -5.65
N VAL A 97 -0.83 -14.12 -4.58
CA VAL A 97 -0.02 -15.35 -4.50
C VAL A 97 -0.20 -16.06 -3.17
N LEU A 98 -0.03 -17.37 -3.20
CA LEU A 98 0.19 -18.20 -2.03
C LEU A 98 1.70 -18.29 -1.78
N VAL A 99 2.12 -18.03 -0.55
CA VAL A 99 3.53 -18.13 -0.14
C VAL A 99 3.70 -19.14 0.98
N ALA A 100 4.91 -19.71 1.05
CA ALA A 100 5.41 -20.50 2.16
C ALA A 100 6.74 -19.92 2.65
N GLY A 101 7.22 -20.33 3.82
CA GLY A 101 8.58 -20.03 4.26
C GLY A 101 9.60 -20.50 3.22
N ALA A 102 10.75 -19.82 3.12
CA ALA A 102 11.75 -20.09 2.08
C ALA A 102 12.20 -21.57 2.04
N ASP A 103 12.36 -22.20 3.20
CA ASP A 103 12.78 -23.59 3.36
C ASP A 103 11.60 -24.57 3.51
N ASP A 104 10.37 -24.10 3.50
CA ASP A 104 9.18 -24.96 3.60
C ASP A 104 8.90 -25.60 2.24
N LEU A 105 8.68 -26.92 2.23
CA LEU A 105 8.50 -27.71 1.00
C LEU A 105 7.04 -27.88 0.58
N ARG A 106 6.09 -27.26 1.29
CA ARG A 106 4.67 -27.29 0.92
C ARG A 106 4.44 -26.71 -0.48
N VAL A 107 3.57 -27.34 -1.23
CA VAL A 107 3.32 -26.99 -2.63
C VAL A 107 1.91 -26.41 -2.87
N GLY A 108 1.07 -26.34 -1.84
CA GLY A 108 -0.28 -25.79 -1.94
C GLY A 108 -1.06 -25.87 -0.64
N LEU A 109 -2.30 -25.41 -0.67
CA LEU A 109 -3.23 -25.45 0.47
C LEU A 109 -3.59 -26.88 0.89
N GLU A 110 -3.52 -27.84 -0.03
CA GLU A 110 -3.76 -29.26 0.22
C GLU A 110 -2.68 -29.91 1.10
N ALA A 111 -1.54 -29.26 1.25
CA ALA A 111 -0.45 -29.70 2.13
C ALA A 111 -0.61 -29.26 3.59
N LEU A 112 -1.73 -28.59 3.93
CA LEU A 112 -2.02 -28.21 5.31
C LEU A 112 -2.42 -29.42 6.15
N GLU A 113 -1.75 -29.60 7.28
CA GLU A 113 -1.99 -30.71 8.20
C GLU A 113 -2.32 -30.20 9.62
N GLY A 114 -2.94 -31.06 10.44
CA GLY A 114 -3.16 -30.80 11.86
C GLY A 114 -3.66 -29.37 12.15
N ASP A 115 -2.92 -28.64 12.95
CA ASP A 115 -3.21 -27.27 13.38
C ASP A 115 -2.54 -26.19 12.51
N ASP A 116 -2.06 -26.55 11.32
CA ASP A 116 -1.46 -25.58 10.39
C ASP A 116 -2.39 -24.39 10.12
N ARG A 117 -1.81 -23.21 9.96
CA ARG A 117 -2.51 -21.94 9.74
C ARG A 117 -2.17 -21.34 8.38
N VAL A 118 -3.10 -20.54 7.87
CA VAL A 118 -2.91 -19.70 6.69
C VAL A 118 -2.97 -18.24 7.11
N ALA A 119 -1.86 -17.52 6.96
CA ALA A 119 -1.81 -16.09 7.26
C ALA A 119 -2.50 -15.29 6.14
N MET A 120 -3.42 -14.42 6.52
CA MET A 120 -4.12 -13.49 5.63
C MET A 120 -4.25 -12.13 6.31
N ALA A 121 -4.37 -11.06 5.54
CA ALA A 121 -4.87 -9.81 6.09
C ALA A 121 -6.35 -9.96 6.49
N LEU A 122 -6.89 -9.01 7.28
CA LEU A 122 -8.29 -9.02 7.70
C LEU A 122 -9.23 -9.21 6.50
N VAL A 123 -9.89 -10.35 6.43
CA VAL A 123 -10.64 -10.81 5.24
C VAL A 123 -11.90 -10.03 4.93
N GLU A 124 -12.43 -9.27 5.90
CA GLU A 124 -13.64 -8.45 5.73
C GLU A 124 -13.32 -6.95 5.52
N ALA A 125 -12.03 -6.54 5.59
CA ALA A 125 -11.71 -5.13 5.59
C ALA A 125 -10.45 -4.76 4.80
N VAL A 126 -9.38 -5.52 4.92
CA VAL A 126 -8.10 -5.19 4.28
C VAL A 126 -8.08 -5.75 2.85
N PRO A 127 -7.70 -4.97 1.83
CA PRO A 127 -7.77 -5.37 0.43
C PRO A 127 -7.19 -6.77 0.14
N ALA A 128 -5.97 -7.08 0.58
CA ALA A 128 -5.37 -8.40 0.38
C ALA A 128 -6.19 -9.55 0.99
N GLY A 129 -6.82 -9.29 2.14
CA GLY A 129 -7.72 -10.25 2.78
C GLY A 129 -9.01 -10.44 1.99
N ILE A 130 -9.61 -9.34 1.51
CA ILE A 130 -10.83 -9.37 0.67
C ILE A 130 -10.57 -10.14 -0.62
N TYR A 131 -9.47 -9.81 -1.33
CA TYR A 131 -9.09 -10.52 -2.56
C TYR A 131 -8.81 -12.00 -2.31
N GLY A 132 -8.06 -12.32 -1.24
CA GLY A 132 -7.76 -13.70 -0.87
C GLY A 132 -8.99 -14.51 -0.53
N LYS A 133 -9.92 -13.96 0.26
CA LYS A 133 -11.20 -14.61 0.55
C LYS A 133 -12.02 -14.83 -0.71
N THR A 134 -12.17 -13.79 -1.55
CA THR A 134 -12.91 -13.88 -2.81
C THR A 134 -12.31 -14.95 -3.74
N ALA A 135 -11.00 -15.02 -3.84
CA ALA A 135 -10.32 -16.03 -4.64
C ALA A 135 -10.60 -17.45 -4.12
N LEU A 136 -10.49 -17.65 -2.82
CA LEU A 136 -10.78 -18.95 -2.20
C LEU A 136 -12.24 -19.35 -2.35
N GLU A 137 -13.20 -18.41 -2.24
CA GLU A 137 -14.62 -18.66 -2.46
C GLU A 137 -14.90 -19.09 -3.89
N ARG A 138 -14.36 -18.38 -4.90
CA ARG A 138 -14.53 -18.73 -6.31
C ARG A 138 -13.91 -20.07 -6.68
N LEU A 139 -12.80 -20.43 -6.02
CA LEU A 139 -12.13 -21.71 -6.17
C LEU A 139 -12.77 -22.83 -5.31
N THR A 140 -13.85 -22.54 -4.57
CA THR A 140 -14.52 -23.49 -3.65
C THR A 140 -13.60 -24.04 -2.54
N LEU A 141 -12.59 -23.25 -2.14
CA LEU A 141 -11.62 -23.63 -1.12
C LEU A 141 -11.89 -22.95 0.23
N TRP A 142 -12.70 -21.88 0.26
CA TRP A 142 -12.90 -21.06 1.46
C TRP A 142 -13.35 -21.84 2.68
N ASP A 143 -14.35 -22.71 2.54
CA ASP A 143 -14.92 -23.46 3.68
C ASP A 143 -13.87 -24.38 4.34
N SER A 144 -12.91 -24.89 3.58
CA SER A 144 -11.84 -25.75 4.09
C SER A 144 -10.69 -24.93 4.71
N VAL A 145 -10.44 -23.71 4.22
CA VAL A 145 -9.35 -22.84 4.66
C VAL A 145 -9.76 -21.92 5.81
N ALA A 146 -11.01 -21.42 5.82
CA ALA A 146 -11.50 -20.45 6.79
C ALA A 146 -11.23 -20.81 8.26
N PRO A 147 -11.40 -22.07 8.72
CA PRO A 147 -11.10 -22.45 10.11
C PRO A 147 -9.61 -22.37 10.47
N ARG A 148 -8.74 -22.29 9.46
CA ARG A 148 -7.28 -22.25 9.60
C ARG A 148 -6.71 -20.85 9.44
N VAL A 149 -7.53 -19.86 9.07
CA VAL A 149 -7.05 -18.49 8.80
C VAL A 149 -6.63 -17.81 10.10
N VAL A 150 -5.40 -17.31 10.14
CA VAL A 150 -4.93 -16.32 11.09
C VAL A 150 -4.87 -14.97 10.40
N GLN A 151 -5.53 -13.97 10.99
CA GLN A 151 -5.68 -12.66 10.37
C GLN A 151 -4.73 -11.64 10.98
N ALA A 152 -4.21 -10.76 10.13
CA ALA A 152 -3.33 -9.67 10.49
C ALA A 152 -3.87 -8.32 10.00
N ASP A 153 -3.45 -7.22 10.63
CA ASP A 153 -3.98 -5.87 10.35
C ASP A 153 -3.63 -5.34 8.95
N ASN A 154 -2.67 -5.95 8.26
CA ASN A 154 -2.29 -5.63 6.89
C ASN A 154 -1.52 -6.79 6.26
N VAL A 155 -1.28 -6.72 4.95
CA VAL A 155 -0.64 -7.80 4.18
C VAL A 155 0.82 -8.04 4.60
N ARG A 156 1.57 -7.01 4.97
CA ARG A 156 2.97 -7.17 5.43
C ARG A 156 3.05 -7.85 6.79
N ALA A 157 2.07 -7.62 7.66
CA ALA A 157 1.96 -8.35 8.93
C ALA A 157 1.60 -9.83 8.69
N ALA A 158 0.71 -10.13 7.72
CA ALA A 158 0.43 -11.51 7.32
C ALA A 158 1.67 -12.20 6.73
N LEU A 159 2.41 -11.52 5.84
CA LEU A 159 3.66 -12.01 5.27
C LEU A 159 4.71 -12.34 6.36
N ALA A 160 4.83 -11.47 7.37
CA ALA A 160 5.76 -11.67 8.47
C ALA A 160 5.48 -12.94 9.27
N LEU A 161 4.22 -13.33 9.46
CA LEU A 161 3.87 -14.61 10.11
C LEU A 161 4.43 -15.80 9.34
N VAL A 162 4.45 -15.74 8.00
CA VAL A 162 5.02 -16.79 7.17
C VAL A 162 6.55 -16.76 7.22
N ALA A 163 7.15 -15.59 7.07
CA ALA A 163 8.61 -15.44 7.09
C ALA A 163 9.23 -15.87 8.43
N LEU A 164 8.51 -15.71 9.55
CA LEU A 164 8.92 -16.14 10.89
C LEU A 164 8.58 -17.61 11.20
N GLY A 165 7.88 -18.31 10.29
CA GLY A 165 7.45 -19.70 10.49
C GLY A 165 6.27 -19.87 11.46
N GLU A 166 5.55 -18.79 11.79
CA GLU A 166 4.37 -18.84 12.67
C GLU A 166 3.10 -19.31 11.94
N ALA A 167 3.08 -19.15 10.62
CA ALA A 167 2.11 -19.76 9.72
C ALA A 167 2.84 -20.40 8.55
N PRO A 168 2.58 -21.68 8.22
CA PRO A 168 3.28 -22.34 7.12
C PRO A 168 2.95 -21.78 5.75
N LEU A 169 1.76 -21.23 5.57
CA LEU A 169 1.30 -20.63 4.31
C LEU A 169 0.69 -19.26 4.57
N GLY A 170 0.70 -18.41 3.54
CA GLY A 170 0.01 -17.12 3.57
C GLY A 170 -0.44 -16.68 2.19
N ILE A 171 -1.49 -15.85 2.16
CA ILE A 171 -2.00 -15.23 0.95
C ILE A 171 -1.65 -13.75 0.98
N VAL A 172 -0.82 -13.31 0.03
CA VAL A 172 -0.23 -11.98 -0.06
C VAL A 172 -0.17 -11.53 -1.52
N TYR A 173 0.34 -10.34 -1.79
CA TYR A 173 0.60 -9.91 -3.15
C TYR A 173 1.96 -10.42 -3.67
N ALA A 174 2.09 -10.55 -4.98
CA ALA A 174 3.34 -10.96 -5.63
C ALA A 174 4.49 -10.01 -5.28
N THR A 175 4.23 -8.71 -5.22
CA THR A 175 5.21 -7.69 -4.82
C THR A 175 5.67 -7.83 -3.36
N ASP A 176 4.80 -8.31 -2.47
CA ASP A 176 5.16 -8.59 -1.08
C ASP A 176 6.11 -9.78 -0.98
N ALA A 177 5.81 -10.85 -1.73
CA ALA A 177 6.67 -12.02 -1.80
C ALA A 177 8.05 -11.70 -2.41
N LEU A 178 8.08 -10.86 -3.46
CA LEU A 178 9.34 -10.42 -4.08
C LEU A 178 10.23 -9.64 -3.09
N ALA A 179 9.62 -8.88 -2.19
CA ALA A 179 10.33 -8.02 -1.25
C ALA A 179 10.81 -8.75 0.03
N GLU A 180 10.43 -10.01 0.24
CA GLU A 180 10.71 -10.76 1.47
C GLU A 180 11.45 -12.07 1.18
N PRO A 181 12.78 -12.11 1.35
CA PRO A 181 13.58 -13.31 1.04
C PRO A 181 13.28 -14.50 1.96
N GLY A 182 12.62 -14.27 3.10
CA GLY A 182 12.20 -15.33 4.04
C GLY A 182 11.03 -16.17 3.55
N VAL A 183 10.44 -15.84 2.39
CA VAL A 183 9.34 -16.61 1.78
C VAL A 183 9.62 -16.97 0.32
N ARG A 184 8.87 -17.91 -0.18
CA ARG A 184 8.80 -18.26 -1.62
C ARG A 184 7.36 -18.33 -2.10
N VAL A 185 7.15 -18.01 -3.35
CA VAL A 185 5.85 -18.22 -4.00
C VAL A 185 5.64 -19.72 -4.22
N VAL A 186 4.48 -20.20 -3.80
CA VAL A 186 4.02 -21.60 -3.97
C VAL A 186 3.12 -21.71 -5.19
N ALA A 187 2.16 -20.78 -5.30
CA ALA A 187 1.22 -20.72 -6.41
C ALA A 187 0.76 -19.28 -6.64
N GLU A 188 0.37 -18.98 -7.87
CA GLU A 188 -0.36 -17.76 -8.20
C GLU A 188 -1.86 -18.06 -8.25
N PHE A 189 -2.68 -17.15 -7.76
CA PHE A 189 -4.13 -17.26 -7.90
C PHE A 189 -4.53 -16.87 -9.33
N PRO A 190 -5.44 -17.65 -9.98
CA PRO A 190 -5.95 -17.29 -11.28
C PRO A 190 -6.57 -15.88 -11.28
N ALA A 191 -6.27 -15.06 -12.28
CA ALA A 191 -6.75 -13.68 -12.37
C ALA A 191 -8.30 -13.61 -12.31
N GLU A 192 -8.99 -14.59 -12.85
CA GLU A 192 -10.45 -14.72 -12.82
C GLU A 192 -11.00 -15.11 -11.43
N SER A 193 -10.15 -15.53 -10.49
CA SER A 193 -10.59 -15.90 -9.14
C SER A 193 -10.90 -14.73 -8.22
N HIS A 194 -10.54 -13.51 -8.60
CA HIS A 194 -10.81 -12.28 -7.85
C HIS A 194 -10.98 -11.09 -8.80
N PRO A 195 -11.53 -9.94 -8.36
CA PRO A 195 -11.47 -8.70 -9.14
C PRO A 195 -10.02 -8.28 -9.43
N PRO A 196 -9.76 -7.49 -10.49
CA PRO A 196 -8.44 -6.90 -10.73
C PRO A 196 -7.93 -6.16 -9.49
N ILE A 197 -6.67 -6.38 -9.14
CA ILE A 197 -6.02 -5.70 -8.01
C ILE A 197 -5.46 -4.39 -8.52
N ILE A 198 -6.16 -3.30 -8.23
CA ILE A 198 -5.80 -1.95 -8.65
C ILE A 198 -5.47 -1.11 -7.40
N TYR A 199 -4.43 -0.31 -7.51
CA TYR A 199 -4.02 0.66 -6.50
C TYR A 199 -4.37 2.07 -6.96
N PRO A 200 -5.51 2.63 -6.55
CA PRO A 200 -5.80 4.03 -6.81
C PRO A 200 -4.98 4.94 -5.90
N VAL A 201 -4.60 6.10 -6.44
CA VAL A 201 -4.07 7.23 -5.68
C VAL A 201 -5.12 8.34 -5.66
N ALA A 202 -5.29 8.99 -4.51
CA ALA A 202 -6.18 10.13 -4.34
C ALA A 202 -5.46 11.30 -3.68
N ALA A 203 -5.57 12.50 -4.27
CA ALA A 203 -5.19 13.75 -3.65
C ALA A 203 -6.35 14.24 -2.75
N LEU A 204 -6.07 14.39 -1.47
CA LEU A 204 -7.05 14.80 -0.44
C LEU A 204 -6.96 16.30 -0.14
N SER A 205 -5.91 16.95 -0.62
CA SER A 205 -5.67 18.39 -0.51
C SER A 205 -4.95 18.91 -1.75
N GLU A 206 -4.95 20.23 -1.95
CA GLU A 206 -4.18 20.86 -3.02
C GLU A 206 -2.66 20.58 -2.89
N ALA A 207 -2.16 20.42 -1.67
CA ALA A 207 -0.75 20.10 -1.40
C ALA A 207 -0.34 18.71 -1.93
N GLY A 208 -1.28 17.77 -2.02
CA GLY A 208 -1.05 16.42 -2.55
C GLY A 208 -0.91 16.34 -4.05
N GLY A 209 -1.47 17.31 -4.81
CA GLY A 209 -1.50 17.29 -6.28
C GLY A 209 -0.13 17.12 -6.94
N PRO A 210 0.92 17.89 -6.57
CA PRO A 210 2.25 17.74 -7.15
C PRO A 210 2.87 16.35 -6.95
N LEU A 211 2.69 15.74 -5.76
CA LEU A 211 3.17 14.39 -5.52
C LEU A 211 2.35 13.36 -6.33
N MET A 212 1.04 13.50 -6.36
CA MET A 212 0.17 12.63 -7.17
C MET A 212 0.57 12.67 -8.66
N ALA A 213 0.88 13.84 -9.20
CA ALA A 213 1.38 13.97 -10.58
C ALA A 213 2.73 13.26 -10.77
N TYR A 214 3.66 13.38 -9.80
CA TYR A 214 4.94 12.71 -9.86
C TYR A 214 4.80 11.17 -9.77
N LEU A 215 3.91 10.67 -8.92
CA LEU A 215 3.64 9.23 -8.81
C LEU A 215 3.19 8.61 -10.14
N GLN A 216 2.56 9.39 -11.02
CA GLN A 216 2.11 8.98 -12.36
C GLN A 216 3.17 9.21 -13.45
N SER A 217 4.37 9.68 -13.11
CA SER A 217 5.45 9.93 -14.07
C SER A 217 6.07 8.63 -14.58
N PRO A 218 6.68 8.63 -15.78
CA PRO A 218 7.45 7.49 -16.28
C PRO A 218 8.57 7.06 -15.33
N GLU A 219 9.22 8.01 -14.65
CA GLU A 219 10.28 7.75 -13.68
C GLU A 219 9.77 6.93 -12.48
N ALA A 220 8.63 7.33 -11.91
CA ALA A 220 7.99 6.58 -10.83
C ALA A 220 7.51 5.20 -11.30
N ALA A 221 6.95 5.11 -12.52
CA ALA A 221 6.50 3.85 -13.12
C ALA A 221 7.66 2.84 -13.27
N GLU A 222 8.85 3.29 -13.69
CA GLU A 222 10.04 2.43 -13.78
C GLU A 222 10.46 1.90 -12.40
N ILE A 223 10.37 2.72 -11.35
CA ILE A 223 10.67 2.29 -9.98
C ILE A 223 9.66 1.23 -9.53
N PHE A 224 8.37 1.51 -9.68
CA PHE A 224 7.32 0.55 -9.31
C PHE A 224 7.46 -0.78 -10.06
N ALA A 225 7.79 -0.74 -11.37
CA ALA A 225 8.00 -1.95 -12.17
C ALA A 225 9.19 -2.79 -11.64
N ARG A 226 10.29 -2.16 -11.20
CA ARG A 226 11.41 -2.89 -10.57
C ARG A 226 11.00 -3.61 -9.28
N HIS A 227 10.00 -3.09 -8.58
CA HIS A 227 9.41 -3.71 -7.39
C HIS A 227 8.28 -4.71 -7.70
N GLY A 228 8.05 -5.01 -8.99
CA GLY A 228 7.09 -6.03 -9.44
C GLY A 228 5.64 -5.53 -9.59
N PHE A 229 5.37 -4.23 -9.45
CA PHE A 229 4.05 -3.69 -9.76
C PHE A 229 3.84 -3.61 -11.27
N GLY A 230 2.59 -3.90 -11.70
CA GLY A 230 2.11 -3.62 -13.05
C GLY A 230 1.49 -2.23 -13.17
N LEU A 231 1.24 -1.81 -14.41
CA LEU A 231 0.37 -0.67 -14.69
C LEU A 231 -1.07 -1.17 -14.85
N PRO A 232 -2.08 -0.38 -14.47
CA PRO A 232 -3.48 -0.72 -14.75
C PRO A 232 -3.74 -0.71 -16.26
N GLU A 233 -4.56 -1.65 -16.73
CA GLU A 233 -4.99 -1.74 -18.15
C GLU A 233 -6.08 -0.73 -18.47
#